data_0fbc6eed90da89caf7f3a12e0e090b3d
#
_entry.id   0fbc6eed90da89caf7f3a12e0e090b3d
#
_cell.length_a   1.000
_cell.length_b   1.000
_cell.length_c   1.000
_cell.angle_alpha   90.00
_cell.angle_beta   90.00
_cell.angle_gamma   90.00
#
_symmetry.space_group_name_H-M   'P 1'
#
loop_
_entity.id
_entity.type
_entity.pdbx_description
1 polymer ?
#
loop_
_entity_poly.entity_id
_entity_poly.type
_entity_poly.pdbx_seq_one_letter_code
_entity_poly.pdbx_strand_id
1 'polypeptide(L)'
;PLEMIERAIAIARRPEVIFTSFGDMMRVPGSDADLLTVKAQGGDVRMVYSPLDAVRLAQANPDRQVVFFAVGFETTAPANALAVREAKLLGLDNFSILSSHVLVPPAMEAILGAPDNRVQGFLAAGHVCAVMGYWEYGPIAEKYETPVVVTGFEPLDLLQGTYMAVKALEEGRFGVENQYTRAVTQEGNRPAQNLLSEVFTTVDRPWRGIGTIPMSGYDLQPDYADFDAVRRFEVEAIAPPENEVCIAGEIMRGLKKPHDCPAFGTDCTPEHPLGAPMVSSEGACAAYYQYGRAV
;
A
#
# COMPACT_ATOMS: atom_id res chain seq x y z
N PRO A 1 0.30 -8.34 -1.66
CA PRO A 1 0.19 -9.73 -2.12
C PRO A 1 0.16 -10.71 -0.95
N LEU A 2 -0.54 -11.84 -1.10
CA LEU A 2 -0.68 -12.85 -0.02
C LEU A 2 0.67 -13.48 0.34
N GLU A 3 1.54 -13.65 -0.63
CA GLU A 3 2.93 -14.08 -0.44
C GLU A 3 3.68 -13.28 0.64
N MET A 4 3.49 -11.96 0.67
CA MET A 4 4.15 -11.10 1.66
C MET A 4 3.58 -11.29 3.07
N ILE A 5 2.29 -11.63 3.17
CA ILE A 5 1.65 -11.99 4.45
C ILE A 5 2.23 -13.32 4.96
N GLU A 6 2.38 -14.31 4.08
CA GLU A 6 2.98 -15.61 4.45
C GLU A 6 4.43 -15.44 4.95
N ARG A 7 5.23 -14.62 4.25
CA ARG A 7 6.60 -14.30 4.69
C ARG A 7 6.59 -13.60 6.05
N ALA A 8 5.68 -12.64 6.26
CA ALA A 8 5.54 -11.95 7.54
C ALA A 8 5.22 -12.93 8.69
N ILE A 9 4.28 -13.85 8.47
CA ILE A 9 3.90 -14.89 9.43
C ILE A 9 5.08 -15.82 9.71
N ALA A 10 5.78 -16.28 8.67
CA ALA A 10 6.93 -17.19 8.81
C ALA A 10 8.07 -16.55 9.62
N ILE A 11 8.37 -15.26 9.38
CA ILE A 11 9.39 -14.51 10.14
C ILE A 11 8.91 -14.27 11.58
N ALA A 12 7.65 -13.87 11.77
CA ALA A 12 7.10 -13.56 13.09
C ALA A 12 7.02 -14.78 14.03
N ARG A 13 7.00 -16.00 13.50
CA ARG A 13 7.03 -17.25 14.27
C ARG A 13 8.42 -17.61 14.83
N ARG A 14 9.48 -16.92 14.39
CA ARG A 14 10.84 -17.21 14.84
C ARG A 14 11.08 -16.69 16.26
N PRO A 15 11.61 -17.50 17.18
CA PRO A 15 11.74 -17.12 18.59
C PRO A 15 12.74 -15.98 18.84
N GLU A 16 13.73 -15.81 17.96
CA GLU A 16 14.73 -14.74 18.02
C GLU A 16 14.21 -13.41 17.49
N VAL A 17 13.02 -13.37 16.87
CA VAL A 17 12.49 -12.18 16.20
C VAL A 17 11.53 -11.40 17.09
N ILE A 18 11.66 -10.08 17.09
CA ILE A 18 10.62 -9.11 17.45
C ILE A 18 10.05 -8.60 16.14
N PHE A 19 8.84 -9.04 15.80
CA PHE A 19 8.18 -8.63 14.57
C PHE A 19 7.29 -7.43 14.83
N THR A 20 7.44 -6.37 14.04
CA THR A 20 6.72 -5.12 14.23
C THR A 20 5.93 -4.75 12.98
N SER A 21 4.74 -4.17 13.17
CA SER A 21 3.90 -3.69 12.08
C SER A 21 2.92 -2.61 12.53
N PHE A 22 2.25 -1.97 11.57
CA PHE A 22 1.08 -1.14 11.86
C PHE A 22 -0.13 -1.99 12.26
N GLY A 23 -1.08 -1.36 12.96
CA GLY A 23 -2.19 -2.08 13.60
C GLY A 23 -3.16 -2.76 12.63
N ASP A 24 -3.39 -2.18 11.46
CA ASP A 24 -4.26 -2.72 10.41
C ASP A 24 -3.72 -4.03 9.83
N MET A 25 -2.40 -4.16 9.73
CA MET A 25 -1.75 -5.37 9.21
C MET A 25 -1.82 -6.57 10.16
N MET A 26 -2.09 -6.35 11.44
CA MET A 26 -2.10 -7.41 12.44
C MET A 26 -3.17 -8.49 12.21
N ARG A 27 -4.28 -8.12 11.57
CA ARG A 27 -5.45 -8.98 11.32
C ARG A 27 -5.58 -9.45 9.87
N VAL A 28 -4.62 -9.11 9.00
CA VAL A 28 -4.67 -9.55 7.61
C VAL A 28 -4.38 -11.04 7.53
N PRO A 29 -5.34 -11.86 7.05
CA PRO A 29 -5.16 -13.30 7.06
C PRO A 29 -4.17 -13.75 5.99
N GLY A 30 -3.27 -14.64 6.39
CA GLY A 30 -2.56 -15.56 5.51
C GLY A 30 -3.39 -16.82 5.24
N SER A 31 -2.75 -17.90 4.83
CA SER A 31 -3.42 -19.17 4.54
C SER A 31 -3.95 -19.88 5.79
N ASP A 32 -3.21 -19.83 6.90
CA ASP A 32 -3.52 -20.57 8.13
C ASP A 32 -3.56 -19.70 9.40
N ALA A 33 -3.07 -18.48 9.33
CA ALA A 33 -2.97 -17.57 10.47
C ALA A 33 -2.93 -16.11 10.03
N ASP A 34 -3.02 -15.21 11.01
CA ASP A 34 -2.65 -13.81 10.93
C ASP A 34 -1.58 -13.47 12.00
N LEU A 35 -1.11 -12.24 12.03
CA LEU A 35 -0.11 -11.82 13.03
C LEU A 35 -0.64 -11.80 14.46
N LEU A 36 -1.97 -11.61 14.67
CA LEU A 36 -2.58 -11.74 16.01
C LEU A 36 -2.58 -13.18 16.49
N THR A 37 -2.85 -14.13 15.60
CA THR A 37 -2.76 -15.57 15.87
C THR A 37 -1.34 -15.97 16.23
N VAL A 38 -0.32 -15.50 15.49
CA VAL A 38 1.09 -15.73 15.81
C VAL A 38 1.43 -15.19 17.20
N LYS A 39 0.97 -13.98 17.52
CA LYS A 39 1.14 -13.38 18.85
C LYS A 39 0.48 -14.23 19.96
N ALA A 40 -0.74 -14.70 19.74
CA ALA A 40 -1.45 -15.56 20.69
C ALA A 40 -0.74 -16.91 20.91
N GLN A 41 -0.01 -17.40 19.92
CA GLN A 41 0.82 -18.62 19.98
C GLN A 41 2.19 -18.40 20.61
N GLY A 42 2.50 -17.18 21.07
CA GLY A 42 3.74 -16.85 21.76
C GLY A 42 4.81 -16.14 20.94
N GLY A 43 4.53 -15.81 19.68
CA GLY A 43 5.40 -14.96 18.86
C GLY A 43 5.47 -13.52 19.41
N ASP A 44 6.65 -12.91 19.37
CA ASP A 44 6.85 -11.53 19.82
C ASP A 44 6.44 -10.55 18.70
N VAL A 45 5.14 -10.35 18.55
CA VAL A 45 4.56 -9.45 17.54
C VAL A 45 4.08 -8.18 18.24
N ARG A 46 4.57 -7.02 17.78
CA ARG A 46 4.30 -5.71 18.40
C ARG A 46 3.73 -4.73 17.37
N MET A 47 2.65 -4.07 17.76
CA MET A 47 2.14 -2.91 17.03
C MET A 47 2.99 -1.68 17.33
N VAL A 48 3.38 -0.96 16.29
CA VAL A 48 4.12 0.31 16.39
C VAL A 48 3.40 1.39 15.57
N TYR A 49 3.66 2.65 15.91
CA TYR A 49 3.07 3.80 15.23
C TYR A 49 4.05 4.47 14.26
N SER A 50 5.32 4.07 14.32
CA SER A 50 6.37 4.57 13.43
C SER A 50 7.39 3.47 13.17
N PRO A 51 7.96 3.36 11.95
CA PRO A 51 9.10 2.47 11.70
C PRO A 51 10.34 2.83 12.53
N LEU A 52 10.48 4.08 12.98
CA LEU A 52 11.53 4.49 13.92
C LEU A 52 11.37 3.87 15.31
N ASP A 53 10.15 3.48 15.71
CA ASP A 53 9.95 2.73 16.96
C ASP A 53 10.57 1.33 16.85
N ALA A 54 10.53 0.71 15.68
CA ALA A 54 11.21 -0.56 15.44
C ALA A 54 12.75 -0.40 15.48
N VAL A 55 13.30 0.70 14.98
CA VAL A 55 14.74 1.02 15.14
C VAL A 55 15.11 1.16 16.61
N ARG A 56 14.32 1.87 17.41
CA ARG A 56 14.53 1.99 18.87
C ARG A 56 14.45 0.64 19.59
N LEU A 57 13.53 -0.24 19.15
CA LEU A 57 13.45 -1.61 19.66
C LEU A 57 14.70 -2.41 19.34
N ALA A 58 15.29 -2.26 18.15
CA ALA A 58 16.55 -2.91 17.78
C ALA A 58 17.70 -2.44 18.67
N GLN A 59 17.82 -1.13 18.90
CA GLN A 59 18.82 -0.58 19.82
C GLN A 59 18.69 -1.12 21.27
N ALA A 60 17.43 -1.26 21.73
CA ALA A 60 17.14 -1.73 23.09
C ALA A 60 17.27 -3.25 23.27
N ASN A 61 17.33 -4.01 22.18
CA ASN A 61 17.37 -5.48 22.20
C ASN A 61 18.48 -6.00 21.26
N PRO A 62 19.76 -5.78 21.56
CA PRO A 62 20.86 -6.11 20.65
C PRO A 62 20.98 -7.62 20.39
N ASP A 63 20.50 -8.47 21.29
CA ASP A 63 20.51 -9.94 21.14
C ASP A 63 19.31 -10.49 20.36
N ARG A 64 18.42 -9.64 19.88
CA ARG A 64 17.20 -10.02 19.16
C ARG A 64 17.17 -9.39 17.76
N GLN A 65 16.61 -10.10 16.81
CA GLN A 65 16.35 -9.55 15.49
C GLN A 65 15.04 -8.74 15.50
N VAL A 66 15.06 -7.51 15.00
CA VAL A 66 13.85 -6.69 14.90
C VAL A 66 13.49 -6.53 13.43
N VAL A 67 12.30 -6.95 13.07
CA VAL A 67 11.76 -6.84 11.70
C VAL A 67 10.58 -5.90 11.67
N PHE A 68 10.59 -4.94 10.76
CA PHE A 68 9.45 -4.07 10.50
C PHE A 68 8.76 -4.47 9.20
N PHE A 69 7.47 -4.76 9.25
CA PHE A 69 6.66 -5.03 8.05
C PHE A 69 6.27 -3.71 7.39
N ALA A 70 6.99 -3.35 6.36
CA ALA A 70 6.89 -2.08 5.65
C ALA A 70 5.88 -2.18 4.50
N VAL A 71 4.60 -1.98 4.84
CA VAL A 71 3.47 -2.01 3.90
C VAL A 71 2.96 -0.59 3.65
N GLY A 72 2.46 -0.35 2.45
CA GLY A 72 1.77 0.89 2.10
C GLY A 72 2.13 1.41 0.72
N PHE A 73 1.88 2.68 0.54
CA PHE A 73 2.10 3.42 -0.70
C PHE A 73 3.24 4.44 -0.51
N GLU A 74 3.36 5.35 -1.44
CA GLU A 74 4.36 6.43 -1.42
C GLU A 74 4.27 7.32 -0.17
N THR A 75 3.13 7.33 0.52
CA THR A 75 2.95 8.11 1.75
C THR A 75 3.71 7.56 2.95
N THR A 76 3.81 6.24 3.07
CA THR A 76 4.51 5.57 4.18
C THR A 76 5.97 5.28 3.87
N ALA A 77 6.32 5.17 2.60
CA ALA A 77 7.66 4.82 2.15
C ALA A 77 8.77 5.77 2.65
N PRO A 78 8.59 7.11 2.75
CA PRO A 78 9.63 7.99 3.28
C PRO A 78 10.01 7.71 4.73
N ALA A 79 9.02 7.39 5.58
CA ALA A 79 9.30 7.04 6.98
C ALA A 79 10.06 5.71 7.09
N ASN A 80 9.75 4.75 6.21
CA ASN A 80 10.45 3.48 6.13
C ASN A 80 11.88 3.64 5.62
N ALA A 81 12.08 4.46 4.58
CA ALA A 81 13.41 4.81 4.09
C ALA A 81 14.25 5.50 5.18
N LEU A 82 13.63 6.41 5.93
CA LEU A 82 14.30 7.08 7.06
C LEU A 82 14.73 6.07 8.13
N ALA A 83 13.88 5.11 8.47
CA ALA A 83 14.21 4.09 9.46
C ALA A 83 15.38 3.20 9.02
N VAL A 84 15.40 2.78 7.76
CA VAL A 84 16.53 1.99 7.19
C VAL A 84 17.82 2.80 7.18
N ARG A 85 17.77 4.06 6.74
CA ARG A 85 18.93 4.95 6.75
C ARG A 85 19.45 5.21 8.17
N GLU A 86 18.54 5.45 9.12
CA GLU A 86 18.89 5.64 10.53
C GLU A 86 19.53 4.39 11.13
N ALA A 87 18.99 3.21 10.86
CA ALA A 87 19.58 1.94 11.32
C ALA A 87 21.00 1.76 10.77
N LYS A 88 21.24 2.11 9.49
CA LYS A 88 22.56 2.09 8.87
C LYS A 88 23.53 3.06 9.55
N LEU A 89 23.09 4.29 9.80
CA LEU A 89 23.92 5.32 10.48
C LEU A 89 24.28 4.91 11.92
N LEU A 90 23.39 4.22 12.61
CA LEU A 90 23.60 3.71 13.96
C LEU A 90 24.39 2.40 13.99
N GLY A 91 24.72 1.82 12.83
CA GLY A 91 25.46 0.55 12.73
C GLY A 91 24.67 -0.65 13.30
N LEU A 92 23.35 -0.63 13.19
CA LEU A 92 22.52 -1.73 13.67
C LEU A 92 22.54 -2.89 12.66
N ASP A 93 22.97 -4.05 13.13
CA ASP A 93 22.98 -5.30 12.36
C ASP A 93 21.77 -6.19 12.65
N ASN A 94 20.97 -5.83 13.64
CA ASN A 94 19.80 -6.58 14.09
C ASN A 94 18.46 -5.97 13.67
N PHE A 95 18.44 -4.94 12.81
CA PHE A 95 17.24 -4.36 12.22
C PHE A 95 17.08 -4.77 10.76
N SER A 96 15.86 -5.03 10.32
CA SER A 96 15.52 -5.23 8.92
C SER A 96 14.07 -4.87 8.63
N ILE A 97 13.76 -4.67 7.35
CA ILE A 97 12.39 -4.45 6.87
C ILE A 97 11.96 -5.57 5.93
N LEU A 98 10.70 -5.96 6.02
CA LEU A 98 10.02 -6.75 5.01
C LEU A 98 9.24 -5.77 4.12
N SER A 99 9.81 -5.42 2.95
CA SER A 99 9.26 -4.40 2.06
C SER A 99 8.11 -4.92 1.20
N SER A 100 6.95 -4.29 1.32
CA SER A 100 5.75 -4.58 0.54
C SER A 100 5.04 -3.29 0.09
N HIS A 101 5.82 -2.29 -0.29
CA HIS A 101 5.29 -1.04 -0.85
C HIS A 101 4.86 -1.21 -2.29
N VAL A 102 3.78 -0.52 -2.64
CA VAL A 102 3.24 -0.44 -3.99
C VAL A 102 3.06 1.02 -4.40
N LEU A 103 3.02 1.28 -5.72
CA LEU A 103 3.03 2.61 -6.31
C LEU A 103 1.73 2.89 -7.07
N VAL A 104 1.17 4.09 -6.87
CA VAL A 104 -0.12 4.47 -7.43
C VAL A 104 -0.07 4.67 -8.96
N PRO A 105 0.90 5.39 -9.58
CA PRO A 105 0.88 5.64 -11.01
C PRO A 105 0.87 4.38 -11.88
N PRO A 106 1.71 3.35 -11.63
CA PRO A 106 1.65 2.10 -12.40
C PRO A 106 0.32 1.35 -12.25
N ALA A 107 -0.31 1.43 -11.07
CA ALA A 107 -1.63 0.82 -10.86
C ALA A 107 -2.73 1.54 -11.65
N MET A 108 -2.69 2.87 -11.73
CA MET A 108 -3.59 3.65 -12.59
C MET A 108 -3.44 3.26 -14.06
N GLU A 109 -2.20 3.13 -14.55
CA GLU A 109 -1.95 2.66 -15.91
C GLU A 109 -2.47 1.24 -16.16
N ALA A 110 -2.28 0.33 -15.22
CA ALA A 110 -2.78 -1.04 -15.34
C ALA A 110 -4.31 -1.11 -15.39
N ILE A 111 -4.99 -0.27 -14.60
CA ILE A 111 -6.46 -0.16 -14.62
C ILE A 111 -6.95 0.42 -15.94
N LEU A 112 -6.40 1.56 -16.36
CA LEU A 112 -6.81 2.25 -17.59
C LEU A 112 -6.48 1.47 -18.85
N GLY A 113 -5.37 0.71 -18.83
CA GLY A 113 -4.95 -0.14 -19.95
C GLY A 113 -5.75 -1.44 -20.08
N ALA A 114 -6.58 -1.80 -19.11
CA ALA A 114 -7.42 -2.99 -19.21
C ALA A 114 -8.51 -2.80 -20.28
N PRO A 115 -8.71 -3.77 -21.20
CA PRO A 115 -9.62 -3.60 -22.35
C PRO A 115 -11.09 -3.46 -21.97
N ASP A 116 -11.45 -3.92 -20.77
CA ASP A 116 -12.81 -3.89 -20.22
C ASP A 116 -13.00 -2.78 -19.16
N ASN A 117 -11.99 -1.91 -18.96
CA ASN A 117 -12.03 -0.84 -17.98
C ASN A 117 -13.23 0.12 -18.20
N ARG A 118 -13.87 0.54 -17.10
CA ARG A 118 -14.96 1.52 -17.07
C ARG A 118 -14.68 2.75 -16.22
N VAL A 119 -13.45 2.88 -15.70
CA VAL A 119 -13.05 4.07 -14.97
C VAL A 119 -12.89 5.24 -15.94
N GLN A 120 -13.60 6.34 -15.70
CA GLN A 120 -13.64 7.50 -16.57
C GLN A 120 -12.84 8.68 -16.01
N GLY A 121 -12.43 8.63 -14.73
CA GLY A 121 -11.67 9.69 -14.09
C GLY A 121 -11.14 9.25 -12.75
N PHE A 122 -10.16 9.98 -12.21
CA PHE A 122 -9.58 9.70 -10.91
C PHE A 122 -9.67 10.92 -9.98
N LEU A 123 -10.02 10.65 -8.74
CA LEU A 123 -9.71 11.52 -7.63
C LEU A 123 -8.39 11.03 -7.03
N ALA A 124 -7.30 11.71 -7.39
CA ALA A 124 -5.97 11.32 -6.95
C ALA A 124 -5.73 11.74 -5.50
N ALA A 125 -5.17 10.83 -4.72
CA ALA A 125 -4.95 11.00 -3.29
C ALA A 125 -3.94 12.13 -3.00
N GLY A 126 -4.40 13.24 -2.45
CA GLY A 126 -3.58 14.42 -2.19
C GLY A 126 -2.40 14.15 -1.26
N HIS A 127 -2.53 13.21 -0.31
CA HIS A 127 -1.41 12.86 0.57
C HIS A 127 -0.29 12.10 -0.16
N VAL A 128 -0.60 11.32 -1.20
CA VAL A 128 0.41 10.72 -2.10
C VAL A 128 1.10 11.83 -2.88
N CYS A 129 0.31 12.74 -3.47
CA CYS A 129 0.82 13.86 -4.25
C CYS A 129 1.62 14.87 -3.40
N ALA A 130 1.35 14.99 -2.11
CA ALA A 130 2.15 15.83 -1.21
C ALA A 130 3.59 15.31 -1.08
N VAL A 131 3.81 14.01 -1.22
CA VAL A 131 5.14 13.39 -1.25
C VAL A 131 5.73 13.42 -2.66
N MET A 132 5.02 12.83 -3.62
CA MET A 132 5.56 12.57 -4.96
C MET A 132 5.32 13.71 -5.96
N GLY A 133 4.43 14.65 -5.66
CA GLY A 133 3.90 15.56 -6.67
C GLY A 133 2.82 14.88 -7.52
N TYR A 134 2.44 15.54 -8.62
CA TYR A 134 1.48 14.97 -9.56
C TYR A 134 1.98 14.99 -11.01
N TRP A 135 3.26 15.21 -11.21
CA TRP A 135 3.88 15.26 -12.53
C TRP A 135 3.78 13.93 -13.29
N GLU A 136 3.77 12.79 -12.59
CA GLU A 136 3.64 11.47 -13.20
C GLU A 136 2.24 11.20 -13.75
N TYR A 137 1.23 11.88 -13.23
CA TYR A 137 -0.15 11.69 -13.70
C TYR A 137 -0.44 12.39 -15.03
N GLY A 138 0.34 13.42 -15.42
CA GLY A 138 0.18 14.12 -16.67
C GLY A 138 0.24 13.20 -17.90
N PRO A 139 1.33 12.46 -18.11
CA PRO A 139 1.45 11.50 -19.19
C PRO A 139 0.36 10.42 -19.20
N ILE A 140 -0.08 9.96 -18.00
CA ILE A 140 -1.16 8.97 -17.88
C ILE A 140 -2.50 9.57 -18.34
N ALA A 141 -2.82 10.76 -17.84
CA ALA A 141 -4.05 11.48 -18.19
C ALA A 141 -4.15 11.76 -19.70
N GLU A 142 -3.03 12.15 -20.30
CA GLU A 142 -2.95 12.40 -21.76
C GLU A 142 -3.07 11.11 -22.57
N LYS A 143 -2.34 10.05 -22.20
CA LYS A 143 -2.34 8.77 -22.92
C LYS A 143 -3.72 8.09 -22.96
N TYR A 144 -4.47 8.21 -21.85
CA TYR A 144 -5.77 7.54 -21.72
C TYR A 144 -6.96 8.51 -21.84
N GLU A 145 -6.71 9.77 -22.19
CA GLU A 145 -7.74 10.82 -22.32
C GLU A 145 -8.68 10.87 -21.09
N THR A 146 -8.07 10.81 -19.88
CA THR A 146 -8.80 10.64 -18.62
C THR A 146 -8.50 11.81 -17.68
N PRO A 147 -9.51 12.49 -17.10
CA PRO A 147 -9.28 13.51 -16.10
C PRO A 147 -8.77 12.94 -14.79
N VAL A 148 -7.75 13.56 -14.21
CA VAL A 148 -7.20 13.24 -12.90
C VAL A 148 -7.26 14.48 -12.04
N VAL A 149 -7.98 14.43 -10.92
CA VAL A 149 -8.12 15.56 -10.01
C VAL A 149 -7.46 15.22 -8.68
N VAL A 150 -6.40 15.94 -8.33
CA VAL A 150 -5.75 15.80 -7.01
C VAL A 150 -6.62 16.45 -5.95
N THR A 151 -7.02 15.67 -4.91
CA THR A 151 -7.93 16.15 -3.85
C THR A 151 -7.38 15.91 -2.45
N GLY A 152 -7.79 16.75 -1.50
CA GLY A 152 -7.76 16.41 -0.08
C GLY A 152 -8.87 15.41 0.30
N PHE A 153 -8.93 15.08 1.59
CA PHE A 153 -9.88 14.09 2.12
C PHE A 153 -11.01 14.71 2.94
N GLU A 154 -11.01 16.03 3.09
CA GLU A 154 -12.12 16.71 3.76
C GLU A 154 -13.38 16.68 2.88
N PRO A 155 -14.58 16.67 3.46
CA PRO A 155 -15.83 16.59 2.69
C PRO A 155 -15.93 17.63 1.57
N LEU A 156 -15.47 18.86 1.84
CA LEU A 156 -15.48 19.93 0.84
C LEU A 156 -14.46 19.67 -0.28
N ASP A 157 -13.28 19.17 0.03
CA ASP A 157 -12.27 18.80 -0.97
C ASP A 157 -12.81 17.73 -1.91
N LEU A 158 -13.43 16.67 -1.36
CA LEU A 158 -14.01 15.60 -2.14
C LEU A 158 -15.16 16.08 -3.03
N LEU A 159 -16.02 16.93 -2.53
CA LEU A 159 -17.12 17.53 -3.31
C LEU A 159 -16.59 18.40 -4.45
N GLN A 160 -15.60 19.25 -4.18
CA GLN A 160 -14.98 20.10 -5.20
C GLN A 160 -14.23 19.24 -6.24
N GLY A 161 -13.44 18.26 -5.79
CA GLY A 161 -12.74 17.36 -6.70
C GLY A 161 -13.69 16.55 -7.58
N THR A 162 -14.78 16.03 -7.02
CA THR A 162 -15.82 15.34 -7.78
C THR A 162 -16.46 16.28 -8.81
N TYR A 163 -16.82 17.51 -8.41
CA TYR A 163 -17.35 18.51 -9.32
C TYR A 163 -16.37 18.81 -10.48
N MET A 164 -15.08 18.98 -10.18
CA MET A 164 -14.05 19.25 -11.20
C MET A 164 -13.92 18.07 -12.17
N ALA A 165 -13.90 16.84 -11.65
CA ALA A 165 -13.81 15.63 -12.48
C ALA A 165 -15.04 15.47 -13.40
N VAL A 166 -16.26 15.62 -12.86
CA VAL A 166 -17.49 15.55 -13.65
C VAL A 166 -17.53 16.67 -14.68
N LYS A 167 -17.17 17.89 -14.32
CA LYS A 167 -17.11 19.02 -15.26
C LYS A 167 -16.11 18.78 -16.39
N ALA A 168 -14.93 18.22 -16.09
CA ALA A 168 -13.94 17.87 -17.09
C ALA A 168 -14.48 16.82 -18.08
N LEU A 169 -15.19 15.80 -17.58
CA LEU A 169 -15.85 14.79 -18.40
C LEU A 169 -16.93 15.39 -19.31
N GLU A 170 -17.80 16.25 -18.79
CA GLU A 170 -18.87 16.94 -19.54
C GLU A 170 -18.31 17.85 -20.65
N GLU A 171 -17.17 18.49 -20.39
CA GLU A 171 -16.49 19.38 -21.33
C GLU A 171 -15.53 18.66 -22.27
N GLY A 172 -15.38 17.33 -22.15
CA GLY A 172 -14.44 16.52 -22.94
C GLY A 172 -12.98 16.90 -22.69
N ARG A 173 -12.66 17.37 -21.48
CA ARG A 173 -11.29 17.73 -21.06
C ARG A 173 -10.63 16.58 -20.31
N PHE A 174 -9.36 16.39 -20.58
CA PHE A 174 -8.50 15.48 -19.84
C PHE A 174 -7.24 16.21 -19.38
N GLY A 175 -6.46 15.55 -18.52
CA GLY A 175 -5.28 16.15 -17.91
C GLY A 175 -5.37 16.12 -16.39
N VAL A 176 -4.44 16.81 -15.72
CA VAL A 176 -4.37 16.86 -14.26
C VAL A 176 -4.80 18.23 -13.75
N GLU A 177 -5.79 18.22 -12.86
CA GLU A 177 -6.19 19.41 -12.10
C GLU A 177 -5.87 19.22 -10.61
N ASN A 178 -5.39 20.26 -9.93
CA ASN A 178 -5.09 20.21 -8.50
C ASN A 178 -6.09 21.04 -7.69
N GLN A 179 -7.03 20.36 -7.02
CA GLN A 179 -7.94 20.98 -6.05
C GLN A 179 -7.21 21.25 -4.72
N TYR A 180 -6.23 20.43 -4.34
CA TYR A 180 -5.57 20.46 -3.03
C TYR A 180 -4.33 21.37 -3.01
N THR A 181 -4.47 22.57 -3.58
CA THR A 181 -3.35 23.53 -3.78
C THR A 181 -2.71 24.01 -2.50
N ARG A 182 -3.43 23.93 -1.34
CA ARG A 182 -2.89 24.33 -0.03
C ARG A 182 -1.79 23.39 0.49
N ALA A 183 -1.70 22.17 -0.03
CA ALA A 183 -0.75 21.15 0.46
C ALA A 183 0.06 20.47 -0.63
N VAL A 184 -0.35 20.57 -1.89
CA VAL A 184 0.26 19.83 -3.00
C VAL A 184 0.78 20.76 -4.07
N THR A 185 2.04 20.56 -4.44
CA THR A 185 2.69 21.17 -5.61
C THR A 185 2.93 20.12 -6.70
N GLN A 186 3.22 20.57 -7.92
CA GLN A 186 3.51 19.66 -9.02
C GLN A 186 4.72 18.78 -8.73
N GLU A 187 5.75 19.34 -8.08
CA GLU A 187 7.02 18.69 -7.79
C GLU A 187 7.00 17.82 -6.53
N GLY A 188 6.03 18.04 -5.64
CA GLY A 188 5.94 17.36 -4.34
C GLY A 188 7.08 17.71 -3.37
N ASN A 189 7.41 16.79 -2.48
CA ASN A 189 8.44 16.92 -1.45
C ASN A 189 9.78 16.35 -1.93
N ARG A 190 10.64 17.18 -2.51
CA ARG A 190 11.95 16.76 -3.04
C ARG A 190 12.86 16.08 -2.00
N PRO A 191 12.99 16.56 -0.75
CA PRO A 191 13.75 15.83 0.27
C PRO A 191 13.26 14.40 0.51
N ALA A 192 11.94 14.17 0.55
CA ALA A 192 11.38 12.85 0.70
C ALA A 192 11.65 11.96 -0.53
N GLN A 193 11.50 12.49 -1.74
CA GLN A 193 11.80 11.79 -2.99
C GLN A 193 13.29 11.40 -3.09
N ASN A 194 14.19 12.29 -2.70
CA ASN A 194 15.63 12.00 -2.67
C ASN A 194 15.95 10.87 -1.68
N LEU A 195 15.32 10.88 -0.51
CA LEU A 195 15.46 9.80 0.46
C LEU A 195 14.93 8.47 -0.07
N LEU A 196 13.78 8.48 -0.75
CA LEU A 196 13.26 7.29 -1.40
C LEU A 196 14.20 6.72 -2.44
N SER A 197 14.74 7.55 -3.33
CA SER A 197 15.70 7.12 -4.37
C SER A 197 17.05 6.68 -3.82
N GLU A 198 17.45 7.19 -2.65
CA GLU A 198 18.65 6.73 -1.94
C GLU A 198 18.49 5.31 -1.42
N VAL A 199 17.34 5.00 -0.81
CA VAL A 199 17.13 3.77 -0.06
C VAL A 199 16.43 2.68 -0.89
N PHE A 200 15.53 3.07 -1.79
CA PHE A 200 14.70 2.15 -2.57
C PHE A 200 14.99 2.22 -4.06
N THR A 201 14.75 1.10 -4.73
CA THR A 201 14.62 0.99 -6.18
C THR A 201 13.24 0.48 -6.53
N THR A 202 12.75 0.82 -7.74
CA THR A 202 11.47 0.32 -8.23
C THR A 202 11.62 -1.08 -8.81
N VAL A 203 10.64 -1.92 -8.53
CA VAL A 203 10.59 -3.32 -8.98
C VAL A 203 9.17 -3.71 -9.41
N ASP A 204 9.07 -4.79 -10.15
CA ASP A 204 7.78 -5.40 -10.44
C ASP A 204 7.16 -5.94 -9.13
N ARG A 205 5.85 -5.70 -8.94
CA ARG A 205 5.13 -6.21 -7.76
C ARG A 205 3.85 -6.91 -8.16
N PRO A 206 3.54 -8.05 -7.54
CA PRO A 206 2.23 -8.64 -7.64
C PRO A 206 1.22 -7.81 -6.84
N TRP A 207 0.10 -7.47 -7.47
CA TRP A 207 -1.03 -6.78 -6.87
C TRP A 207 -2.19 -7.75 -6.71
N ARG A 208 -2.73 -7.85 -5.51
CA ARG A 208 -3.85 -8.76 -5.22
C ARG A 208 -5.08 -8.38 -6.04
N GLY A 209 -5.56 -9.32 -6.87
CA GLY A 209 -6.70 -9.12 -7.75
C GLY A 209 -6.41 -8.45 -9.10
N ILE A 210 -5.16 -8.04 -9.38
CA ILE A 210 -4.76 -7.43 -10.67
C ILE A 210 -3.68 -8.28 -11.36
N GLY A 211 -2.80 -8.91 -10.58
CA GLY A 211 -1.61 -9.59 -11.10
C GLY A 211 -0.33 -8.77 -10.94
N THR A 212 0.74 -9.18 -11.62
CA THR A 212 2.02 -8.46 -11.53
C THR A 212 2.01 -7.22 -12.42
N ILE A 213 2.29 -6.07 -11.80
CA ILE A 213 2.41 -4.79 -12.49
C ILE A 213 3.90 -4.42 -12.54
N PRO A 214 4.46 -4.14 -13.73
CA PRO A 214 5.85 -3.71 -13.86
C PRO A 214 6.14 -2.42 -13.11
N MET A 215 7.32 -2.33 -12.49
CA MET A 215 7.84 -1.14 -11.80
C MET A 215 6.87 -0.52 -10.79
N SER A 216 6.06 -1.34 -10.13
CA SER A 216 4.92 -0.90 -9.30
C SER A 216 5.13 -1.03 -7.80
N GLY A 217 6.35 -1.22 -7.36
CA GLY A 217 6.66 -1.26 -5.94
C GLY A 217 8.11 -0.94 -5.64
N TYR A 218 8.43 -0.86 -4.35
CA TYR A 218 9.78 -0.60 -3.88
C TYR A 218 10.45 -1.85 -3.32
N ASP A 219 11.75 -1.96 -3.61
CA ASP A 219 12.68 -2.85 -2.93
C ASP A 219 13.92 -2.07 -2.49
N LEU A 220 14.75 -2.63 -1.62
CA LEU A 220 15.94 -1.95 -1.13
C LEU A 220 17.01 -1.85 -2.23
N GLN A 221 17.67 -0.68 -2.30
CA GLN A 221 18.89 -0.51 -3.08
C GLN A 221 19.99 -1.47 -2.62
N PRO A 222 20.92 -1.87 -3.49
CA PRO A 222 22.02 -2.78 -3.14
C PRO A 222 22.81 -2.36 -1.89
N ASP A 223 23.02 -1.05 -1.70
CA ASP A 223 23.73 -0.49 -0.54
C ASP A 223 22.99 -0.65 0.79
N TYR A 224 21.73 -1.06 0.75
CA TYR A 224 20.85 -1.31 1.88
C TYR A 224 20.39 -2.77 1.98
N ALA A 225 20.96 -3.66 1.16
CA ALA A 225 20.54 -5.05 1.05
C ALA A 225 20.63 -5.85 2.37
N ASP A 226 21.51 -5.43 3.29
CA ASP A 226 21.66 -6.05 4.62
C ASP A 226 20.44 -5.83 5.53
N PHE A 227 19.58 -4.86 5.18
CA PHE A 227 18.33 -4.57 5.89
C PHE A 227 17.12 -5.29 5.28
N ASP A 228 17.31 -6.14 4.28
CA ASP A 228 16.24 -6.93 3.67
C ASP A 228 15.93 -8.18 4.50
N ALA A 229 14.73 -8.22 5.08
CA ALA A 229 14.28 -9.36 5.88
C ALA A 229 14.11 -10.64 5.05
N VAL A 230 13.75 -10.56 3.75
CA VAL A 230 13.63 -11.75 2.89
C VAL A 230 14.97 -12.43 2.74
N ARG A 231 16.03 -11.66 2.48
CA ARG A 231 17.40 -12.16 2.36
C ARG A 231 17.94 -12.66 3.69
N ARG A 232 17.74 -11.89 4.76
CA ARG A 232 18.26 -12.22 6.10
C ARG A 232 17.70 -13.53 6.66
N PHE A 233 16.42 -13.78 6.44
CA PHE A 233 15.73 -14.94 6.99
C PHE A 233 15.55 -16.08 5.98
N GLU A 234 15.99 -15.90 4.74
CA GLU A 234 15.89 -16.89 3.67
C GLU A 234 14.47 -17.47 3.55
N VAL A 235 13.45 -16.58 3.64
CA VAL A 235 12.06 -17.00 3.55
C VAL A 235 11.65 -17.19 2.10
N GLU A 236 11.36 -18.42 1.76
CA GLU A 236 10.84 -18.75 0.43
C GLU A 236 9.50 -18.08 0.15
N ALA A 237 9.26 -17.78 -1.13
CA ALA A 237 7.98 -17.30 -1.58
C ALA A 237 6.98 -18.45 -1.65
N ILE A 238 6.11 -18.56 -0.66
CA ILE A 238 4.92 -19.39 -0.76
C ILE A 238 3.83 -18.47 -1.31
N ALA A 239 3.48 -18.60 -2.58
CA ALA A 239 2.35 -17.91 -3.19
C ALA A 239 1.12 -18.81 -3.12
N PRO A 240 0.28 -18.71 -2.09
CA PRO A 240 -0.97 -19.45 -2.06
C PRO A 240 -1.88 -18.93 -3.19
N PRO A 241 -2.77 -19.77 -3.72
CA PRO A 241 -3.71 -19.34 -4.74
C PRO A 241 -4.56 -18.17 -4.21
N GLU A 242 -4.80 -17.16 -5.05
CA GLU A 242 -5.75 -16.11 -4.72
C GLU A 242 -7.15 -16.72 -4.50
N ASN A 243 -7.92 -16.10 -3.62
CA ASN A 243 -9.29 -16.53 -3.36
C ASN A 243 -10.15 -16.23 -4.59
N GLU A 244 -10.58 -17.27 -5.30
CA GLU A 244 -11.35 -17.18 -6.55
C GLU A 244 -12.71 -16.49 -6.37
N VAL A 245 -13.25 -16.42 -5.14
CA VAL A 245 -14.52 -15.76 -4.84
C VAL A 245 -14.38 -14.23 -4.82
N CYS A 246 -13.16 -13.72 -4.59
CA CYS A 246 -12.92 -12.28 -4.48
C CYS A 246 -12.86 -11.60 -5.84
N ILE A 247 -13.79 -10.69 -6.11
CA ILE A 247 -13.89 -9.91 -7.37
C ILE A 247 -13.24 -8.52 -7.26
N ALA A 248 -12.26 -8.32 -6.38
CA ALA A 248 -11.63 -7.02 -6.15
C ALA A 248 -11.08 -6.38 -7.44
N GLY A 249 -10.50 -7.16 -8.33
CA GLY A 249 -9.99 -6.68 -9.63
C GLY A 249 -11.09 -6.12 -10.54
N GLU A 250 -12.29 -6.72 -10.56
CA GLU A 250 -13.43 -6.21 -11.32
C GLU A 250 -13.98 -4.91 -10.71
N ILE A 251 -13.98 -4.82 -9.36
CA ILE A 251 -14.42 -3.61 -8.64
C ILE A 251 -13.49 -2.44 -8.95
N MET A 252 -12.17 -2.66 -8.92
CA MET A 252 -11.18 -1.62 -9.22
C MET A 252 -11.26 -1.11 -10.67
N ARG A 253 -11.67 -1.95 -11.62
CA ARG A 253 -11.90 -1.56 -13.01
C ARG A 253 -13.29 -0.96 -13.26
N GLY A 254 -14.12 -0.81 -12.23
CA GLY A 254 -15.47 -0.25 -12.34
C GLY A 254 -16.51 -1.17 -13.00
N LEU A 255 -16.20 -2.47 -13.16
CA LEU A 255 -17.10 -3.45 -13.78
C LEU A 255 -18.19 -3.93 -12.82
N LYS A 256 -17.88 -3.99 -11.54
CA LYS A 256 -18.73 -4.49 -10.46
C LYS A 256 -18.71 -3.54 -9.27
N LYS A 257 -19.73 -3.65 -8.44
CA LYS A 257 -19.78 -3.00 -7.13
C LYS A 257 -19.46 -4.00 -6.02
N PRO A 258 -19.05 -3.57 -4.82
CA PRO A 258 -18.81 -4.47 -3.69
C PRO A 258 -19.98 -5.43 -3.37
N HIS A 259 -21.23 -4.97 -3.52
CA HIS A 259 -22.43 -5.80 -3.30
C HIS A 259 -22.59 -6.95 -4.31
N ASP A 260 -21.94 -6.88 -5.47
CA ASP A 260 -21.96 -7.94 -6.47
C ASP A 260 -21.04 -9.11 -6.10
N CYS A 261 -20.19 -8.94 -5.06
CA CYS A 261 -19.29 -9.98 -4.59
C CYS A 261 -20.05 -10.99 -3.73
N PRO A 262 -20.02 -12.29 -4.06
CA PRO A 262 -20.78 -13.30 -3.30
C PRO A 262 -20.33 -13.44 -1.84
N ALA A 263 -19.10 -13.10 -1.52
CA ALA A 263 -18.56 -13.13 -0.16
C ALA A 263 -18.81 -11.82 0.64
N PHE A 264 -19.32 -10.76 -0.01
CA PHE A 264 -19.45 -9.45 0.63
C PHE A 264 -20.42 -9.46 1.80
N GLY A 265 -19.92 -9.08 2.99
CA GLY A 265 -20.71 -8.99 4.21
C GLY A 265 -21.10 -10.34 4.84
N THR A 266 -20.58 -11.44 4.29
CA THR A 266 -20.73 -12.81 4.83
C THR A 266 -19.33 -13.33 5.20
N ASP A 267 -18.65 -14.00 4.30
CA ASP A 267 -17.29 -14.54 4.51
C ASP A 267 -16.22 -13.45 4.44
N CYS A 268 -16.52 -12.31 3.79
CA CYS A 268 -15.61 -11.16 3.66
C CYS A 268 -16.16 -9.95 4.40
N THR A 269 -15.56 -9.65 5.54
CA THR A 269 -15.87 -8.50 6.42
C THR A 269 -14.59 -7.76 6.78
N PRO A 270 -14.66 -6.55 7.37
CA PRO A 270 -13.46 -5.84 7.87
C PRO A 270 -12.66 -6.64 8.92
N GLU A 271 -13.32 -7.55 9.64
CA GLU A 271 -12.69 -8.44 10.62
C GLU A 271 -12.01 -9.64 9.95
N HIS A 272 -12.55 -10.10 8.80
CA HIS A 272 -12.07 -11.25 8.03
C HIS A 272 -11.97 -10.91 6.54
N PRO A 273 -11.01 -10.04 6.14
CA PRO A 273 -10.95 -9.54 4.77
C PRO A 273 -10.38 -10.59 3.81
N LEU A 274 -11.15 -11.01 2.81
CA LEU A 274 -10.67 -11.90 1.75
C LEU A 274 -9.91 -11.15 0.64
N GLY A 275 -10.17 -9.86 0.45
CA GLY A 275 -9.54 -9.03 -0.58
C GLY A 275 -8.97 -7.74 -0.01
N ALA A 276 -7.93 -7.19 -0.68
CA ALA A 276 -7.28 -5.97 -0.26
C ALA A 276 -8.23 -4.77 -0.02
N PRO A 277 -9.29 -4.52 -0.83
CA PRO A 277 -10.22 -3.41 -0.61
C PRO A 277 -11.09 -3.54 0.66
N MET A 278 -11.04 -4.66 1.38
CA MET A 278 -11.75 -4.86 2.65
C MET A 278 -10.85 -4.68 3.88
N VAL A 279 -9.51 -4.66 3.70
CA VAL A 279 -8.54 -4.56 4.80
C VAL A 279 -8.56 -3.20 5.47
N SER A 280 -8.50 -2.13 4.67
CA SER A 280 -8.48 -0.74 5.14
C SER A 280 -9.85 -0.09 5.02
N SER A 281 -10.18 0.81 5.95
CA SER A 281 -11.40 1.63 5.88
C SER A 281 -11.46 2.55 4.65
N GLU A 282 -10.32 2.79 4.01
CA GLU A 282 -10.21 3.56 2.76
C GLU A 282 -10.53 2.71 1.51
N GLY A 283 -10.55 1.39 1.65
CA GLY A 283 -10.84 0.48 0.55
C GLY A 283 -12.32 0.48 0.16
N ALA A 284 -12.60 0.33 -1.13
CA ALA A 284 -13.96 0.39 -1.67
C ALA A 284 -14.92 -0.60 -0.98
N CYS A 285 -14.50 -1.85 -0.72
CA CYS A 285 -15.34 -2.84 -0.07
C CYS A 285 -15.64 -2.48 1.40
N ALA A 286 -14.62 -2.04 2.15
CA ALA A 286 -14.81 -1.64 3.54
C ALA A 286 -15.70 -0.41 3.66
N ALA A 287 -15.53 0.59 2.78
CA ALA A 287 -16.40 1.77 2.74
C ALA A 287 -17.86 1.40 2.42
N TYR A 288 -18.09 0.53 1.44
CA TYR A 288 -19.45 0.03 1.15
C TYR A 288 -20.03 -0.79 2.30
N TYR A 289 -19.22 -1.58 2.97
CA TYR A 289 -19.67 -2.35 4.15
C TYR A 289 -20.14 -1.43 5.28
N GLN A 290 -19.40 -0.37 5.53
CA GLN A 290 -19.66 0.55 6.63
C GLN A 290 -20.79 1.54 6.32
N TYR A 291 -20.84 2.07 5.09
CA TYR A 291 -21.73 3.17 4.73
C TYR A 291 -22.81 2.80 3.71
N GLY A 292 -22.64 1.74 2.94
CA GLY A 292 -23.53 1.34 1.85
C GLY A 292 -24.85 0.69 2.29
N ARG A 293 -25.06 0.49 3.60
CA ARG A 293 -26.35 -0.02 4.15
C ARG A 293 -27.41 1.06 4.30
N ALA A 294 -27.11 2.29 3.94
CA ALA A 294 -28.01 3.45 4.10
C ALA A 294 -28.75 3.83 2.80
N VAL A 295 -28.71 2.98 1.74
CA VAL A 295 -29.43 3.23 0.49
C VAL A 295 -30.37 2.07 0.19
#